data_5403c212d1ceba779bc5db3ccc844b51
#
_entry.id   5403c212d1ceba779bc5db3ccc844b51
#
_cell.length_a   1.000
_cell.length_b   1.000
_cell.length_c   1.000
_cell.angle_alpha   90.00
_cell.angle_beta   90.00
_cell.angle_gamma   90.00
#
_symmetry.space_group_name_H-M   'P 1'
#
loop_
_entity.id
_entity.type
_entity.pdbx_description
1 polymer ?
#
loop_
_entity_poly.entity_id
_entity_poly.type
_entity_poly.pdbx_seq_one_letter_code
_entity_poly.pdbx_strand_id
1 'polypeptide(L)'
;MCIRDRHSPIGGQGLNVGVQDAVNLGWKLAQVVNGTSPDTLLDTYHAERHPVGARVLGTTMAQVALTRPDDRSEALRDSVSELLAMDEPRRRFGAMMSGLDVHYELGDGHPLLGRRMPDLELATDAGPLQVFTLLHHARPVLLDLGAREGLDITAWEDRVQLVRARYDGPWGLPALGTVAPPTAVLVRPDGYVAWVGADADAGLAGALTAWFGPPDAE
;
A
#
# COMPACT_ATOMS: atom_id res chain seq x y z
N MET A 1 16.63 -11.59 16.55
CA MET A 1 16.56 -12.49 15.37
C MET A 1 15.12 -12.46 14.89
N CYS A 2 14.85 -11.96 13.72
CA CYS A 2 13.48 -11.84 13.22
C CYS A 2 12.95 -13.23 12.85
N ILE A 3 11.92 -13.70 13.54
CA ILE A 3 11.30 -15.02 13.29
C ILE A 3 10.64 -15.04 11.90
N ARG A 4 10.32 -13.85 11.37
CA ARG A 4 9.68 -13.65 10.07
C ARG A 4 10.45 -14.28 8.89
N ASP A 5 11.78 -14.33 8.96
CA ASP A 5 12.64 -14.82 7.88
C ASP A 5 12.85 -16.35 7.93
N ARG A 6 12.30 -17.03 8.95
CA ARG A 6 12.51 -18.46 9.20
C ARG A 6 11.21 -19.22 9.49
N HIS A 7 10.12 -18.85 8.83
CA HIS A 7 8.88 -19.63 8.88
C HIS A 7 8.87 -20.71 7.77
N SER A 8 7.94 -21.65 7.89
CA SER A 8 7.72 -22.66 6.85
C SER A 8 7.41 -21.98 5.50
N PRO A 9 7.95 -22.44 4.37
CA PRO A 9 7.71 -21.85 3.05
C PRO A 9 6.29 -22.10 2.52
N ILE A 10 5.41 -22.71 3.31
CA ILE A 10 4.01 -22.93 2.96
C ILE A 10 3.35 -21.60 2.64
N GLY A 11 2.67 -21.53 1.50
CA GLY A 11 2.01 -20.33 0.99
C GLY A 11 2.90 -19.35 0.21
N GLY A 12 4.24 -19.56 0.17
CA GLY A 12 5.16 -18.81 -0.69
C GLY A 12 5.28 -17.29 -0.41
N GLN A 13 4.80 -16.80 0.74
CA GLN A 13 4.71 -15.37 1.03
C GLN A 13 6.03 -14.73 1.48
N GLY A 14 7.00 -15.52 1.97
CA GLY A 14 8.20 -15.00 2.64
C GLY A 14 9.01 -14.03 1.79
N LEU A 15 9.30 -14.37 0.53
CA LEU A 15 10.03 -13.50 -0.39
C LEU A 15 9.28 -12.18 -0.64
N ASN A 16 7.99 -12.26 -0.93
CA ASN A 16 7.17 -11.07 -1.22
C ASN A 16 7.08 -10.13 -0.02
N VAL A 17 6.97 -10.67 1.20
CA VAL A 17 7.00 -9.88 2.44
C VAL A 17 8.36 -9.21 2.60
N GLY A 18 9.46 -9.93 2.38
CA GLY A 18 10.82 -9.39 2.45
C GLY A 18 11.07 -8.27 1.44
N VAL A 19 10.59 -8.42 0.20
CA VAL A 19 10.66 -7.36 -0.83
C VAL A 19 9.88 -6.13 -0.39
N GLN A 20 8.64 -6.29 0.09
CA GLN A 20 7.84 -5.18 0.59
C GLN A 20 8.48 -4.48 1.79
N ASP A 21 9.11 -5.24 2.70
CA ASP A 21 9.85 -4.68 3.84
C ASP A 21 11.05 -3.85 3.36
N ALA A 22 11.83 -4.37 2.42
CA ALA A 22 12.99 -3.67 1.88
C ALA A 22 12.59 -2.39 1.15
N VAL A 23 11.52 -2.44 0.34
CA VAL A 23 11.01 -1.26 -0.37
C VAL A 23 10.46 -0.22 0.62
N ASN A 24 9.67 -0.65 1.63
CA ASN A 24 9.11 0.26 2.65
C ASN A 24 10.21 0.94 3.48
N LEU A 25 11.26 0.21 3.86
CA LEU A 25 12.38 0.76 4.61
C LEU A 25 13.29 1.63 3.74
N GLY A 26 13.57 1.21 2.52
CA GLY A 26 14.61 1.79 1.68
C GLY A 26 14.41 3.28 1.39
N TRP A 27 13.20 3.68 0.99
CA TRP A 27 12.92 5.10 0.71
C TRP A 27 12.89 5.96 1.98
N LYS A 28 12.42 5.41 3.12
CA LYS A 28 12.42 6.11 4.42
C LYS A 28 13.84 6.34 4.90
N LEU A 29 14.68 5.29 4.81
CA LEU A 29 16.07 5.38 5.19
C LEU A 29 16.84 6.37 4.32
N ALA A 30 16.58 6.38 3.01
CA ALA A 30 17.20 7.34 2.09
C ALA A 30 16.87 8.80 2.48
N GLN A 31 15.63 9.10 2.82
CA GLN A 31 15.24 10.45 3.25
C GLN A 31 15.93 10.86 4.56
N VAL A 32 16.00 9.96 5.54
CA VAL A 32 16.65 10.24 6.83
C VAL A 32 18.16 10.44 6.64
N VAL A 33 18.83 9.57 5.88
CA VAL A 33 20.28 9.70 5.61
C VAL A 33 20.61 10.98 4.85
N ASN A 34 19.75 11.38 3.93
CA ASN A 34 19.91 12.63 3.17
C ASN A 34 19.47 13.89 3.96
N GLY A 35 18.95 13.73 5.16
CA GLY A 35 18.51 14.84 6.00
C GLY A 35 17.21 15.52 5.54
N THR A 36 16.46 14.93 4.61
CA THR A 36 15.21 15.49 4.10
C THR A 36 14.02 15.20 4.99
N SER A 37 14.11 14.20 5.86
CA SER A 37 13.08 13.82 6.83
C SER A 37 13.68 13.49 8.19
N PRO A 38 12.96 13.66 9.29
CA PRO A 38 13.45 13.35 10.64
C PRO A 38 13.55 11.83 10.86
N ASP A 39 14.37 11.41 11.82
CA ASP A 39 14.57 10.00 12.20
C ASP A 39 13.27 9.30 12.58
N THR A 40 12.28 10.03 13.09
CA THR A 40 10.95 9.51 13.44
C THR A 40 10.19 8.90 12.26
N LEU A 41 10.57 9.23 11.03
CA LEU A 41 10.02 8.56 9.84
C LEU A 41 10.30 7.04 9.88
N LEU A 42 11.43 6.61 10.45
CA LEU A 42 11.78 5.19 10.56
C LEU A 42 10.88 4.42 11.55
N ASP A 43 10.28 5.10 12.54
CA ASP A 43 9.35 4.46 13.48
C ASP A 43 8.13 3.92 12.76
N THR A 44 7.72 4.58 11.66
CA THR A 44 6.60 4.14 10.82
C THR A 44 6.86 2.79 10.16
N TYR A 45 8.12 2.41 9.93
CA TYR A 45 8.46 1.09 9.40
C TYR A 45 7.99 -0.03 10.33
N HIS A 46 8.28 0.10 11.62
CA HIS A 46 7.82 -0.88 12.60
C HIS A 46 6.30 -0.93 12.68
N ALA A 47 5.65 0.23 12.80
CA ALA A 47 4.20 0.34 12.91
C ALA A 47 3.47 -0.29 11.70
N GLU A 48 3.99 -0.10 10.50
CA GLU A 48 3.40 -0.61 9.26
C GLU A 48 3.73 -2.08 9.01
N ARG A 49 4.97 -2.51 9.23
CA ARG A 49 5.44 -3.82 8.77
C ARG A 49 5.37 -4.92 9.81
N HIS A 50 5.45 -4.60 11.10
CA HIS A 50 5.33 -5.58 12.17
C HIS A 50 3.96 -6.30 12.17
N PRO A 51 2.81 -5.62 12.05
CA PRO A 51 1.51 -6.30 11.99
C PRO A 51 1.38 -7.22 10.78
N VAL A 52 1.93 -6.83 9.62
CA VAL A 52 1.93 -7.66 8.40
C VAL A 52 2.74 -8.94 8.63
N GLY A 53 3.94 -8.82 9.20
CA GLY A 53 4.78 -9.96 9.55
C GLY A 53 4.11 -10.90 10.54
N ALA A 54 3.50 -10.38 11.59
CA ALA A 54 2.78 -11.16 12.61
C ALA A 54 1.61 -11.94 11.98
N ARG A 55 0.85 -11.31 11.09
CA ARG A 55 -0.25 -11.95 10.36
C ARG A 55 0.23 -13.09 9.46
N VAL A 56 1.32 -12.88 8.70
CA VAL A 56 1.89 -13.92 7.83
C VAL A 56 2.37 -15.12 8.65
N LEU A 57 2.99 -14.91 9.80
CA LEU A 57 3.38 -15.99 10.71
C LEU A 57 2.17 -16.78 11.21
N GLY A 58 1.12 -16.09 11.66
CA GLY A 58 -0.13 -16.73 12.10
C GLY A 58 -0.78 -17.55 11.00
N THR A 59 -0.87 -17.00 9.78
CA THR A 59 -1.41 -17.70 8.61
C THR A 59 -0.59 -18.94 8.24
N THR A 60 0.74 -18.82 8.26
CA THR A 60 1.65 -19.94 7.98
C THR A 60 1.49 -21.06 9.03
N MET A 61 1.36 -20.71 10.31
CA MET A 61 1.11 -21.68 11.38
C MET A 61 -0.22 -22.43 11.17
N ALA A 62 -1.29 -21.71 10.79
CA ALA A 62 -2.56 -22.30 10.48
C ALA A 62 -2.48 -23.27 9.28
N GLN A 63 -1.79 -22.86 8.21
CA GLN A 63 -1.55 -23.72 7.04
C GLN A 63 -0.77 -24.99 7.40
N VAL A 64 0.28 -24.88 8.23
CA VAL A 64 1.03 -26.04 8.71
C VAL A 64 0.12 -26.98 9.51
N ALA A 65 -0.77 -26.46 10.34
CA ALA A 65 -1.72 -27.30 11.08
C ALA A 65 -2.64 -28.09 10.16
N LEU A 66 -3.06 -27.49 9.04
CA LEU A 66 -3.89 -28.17 8.02
C LEU A 66 -3.15 -29.25 7.23
N THR A 67 -1.81 -29.30 7.25
CA THR A 67 -1.04 -30.35 6.52
C THR A 67 -0.85 -31.65 7.33
N ARG A 68 -1.28 -31.70 8.58
CA ARG A 68 -1.14 -32.89 9.42
C ARG A 68 -1.98 -34.05 8.87
N PRO A 69 -1.41 -35.28 8.83
CA PRO A 69 -2.08 -36.45 8.30
C PRO A 69 -2.89 -37.16 9.41
N ASP A 70 -3.89 -36.47 10.00
CA ASP A 70 -4.79 -37.02 10.99
C ASP A 70 -6.23 -36.66 10.65
N ASP A 71 -7.18 -37.47 11.12
CA ASP A 71 -8.62 -37.40 10.81
C ASP A 71 -9.22 -36.03 11.19
N ARG A 72 -8.72 -35.40 12.27
CA ARG A 72 -9.22 -34.08 12.72
C ARG A 72 -8.79 -32.98 11.77
N SER A 73 -7.54 -33.04 11.33
CA SER A 73 -7.01 -32.07 10.34
C SER A 73 -7.67 -32.28 8.97
N GLU A 74 -8.03 -33.52 8.61
CA GLU A 74 -8.80 -33.80 7.40
C GLU A 74 -10.19 -33.18 7.46
N ALA A 75 -10.97 -33.45 8.52
CA ALA A 75 -12.29 -32.85 8.74
C ALA A 75 -12.23 -31.31 8.76
N LEU A 76 -11.17 -30.72 9.36
CA LEU A 76 -10.96 -29.28 9.35
C LEU A 76 -10.68 -28.74 7.93
N ARG A 77 -9.84 -29.45 7.13
CA ARG A 77 -9.61 -29.08 5.72
C ARG A 77 -10.89 -29.06 4.91
N ASP A 78 -11.74 -30.07 5.08
CA ASP A 78 -13.01 -30.17 4.36
C ASP A 78 -13.92 -28.99 4.71
N SER A 79 -14.08 -28.68 6.01
CA SER A 79 -14.87 -27.54 6.45
C SER A 79 -14.31 -26.19 5.94
N VAL A 80 -13.00 -26.01 5.96
CA VAL A 80 -12.34 -24.80 5.41
C VAL A 80 -12.55 -24.74 3.90
N SER A 81 -12.47 -25.87 3.18
CA SER A 81 -12.69 -25.94 1.74
C SER A 81 -14.11 -25.54 1.36
N GLU A 82 -15.11 -25.98 2.12
CA GLU A 82 -16.50 -25.53 1.93
C GLU A 82 -16.66 -24.03 2.12
N LEU A 83 -16.03 -23.44 3.14
CA LEU A 83 -16.03 -21.99 3.34
C LEU A 83 -15.36 -21.24 2.19
N LEU A 84 -14.23 -21.73 1.70
CA LEU A 84 -13.49 -21.13 0.57
C LEU A 84 -14.19 -21.35 -0.78
N ALA A 85 -15.20 -22.21 -0.88
CA ALA A 85 -16.06 -22.31 -2.05
C ALA A 85 -17.02 -21.10 -2.17
N MET A 86 -17.27 -20.37 -1.08
CA MET A 86 -18.07 -19.14 -1.10
C MET A 86 -17.25 -17.97 -1.64
N ASP A 87 -17.91 -17.05 -2.34
CA ASP A 87 -17.24 -15.95 -3.05
C ASP A 87 -16.52 -14.98 -2.11
N GLU A 88 -17.16 -14.55 -1.02
CA GLU A 88 -16.58 -13.58 -0.10
C GLU A 88 -15.37 -14.14 0.68
N PRO A 89 -15.44 -15.29 1.36
CA PRO A 89 -14.29 -15.90 2.00
C PRO A 89 -13.14 -16.16 1.03
N ARG A 90 -13.43 -16.67 -0.17
CA ARG A 90 -12.42 -16.92 -1.20
C ARG A 90 -11.71 -15.65 -1.62
N ARG A 91 -12.45 -14.56 -1.88
CA ARG A 91 -11.89 -13.26 -2.28
C ARG A 91 -11.03 -12.68 -1.16
N ARG A 92 -11.54 -12.71 0.08
CA ARG A 92 -10.82 -12.21 1.25
C ARG A 92 -9.53 -13.00 1.51
N PHE A 93 -9.61 -14.32 1.45
CA PHE A 93 -8.43 -15.18 1.61
C PHE A 93 -7.42 -15.00 0.49
N GLY A 94 -7.87 -14.87 -0.77
CA GLY A 94 -7.02 -14.57 -1.91
C GLY A 94 -6.30 -13.24 -1.78
N ALA A 95 -6.99 -12.18 -1.34
CA ALA A 95 -6.39 -10.88 -1.08
C ALA A 95 -5.34 -10.93 0.05
N MET A 96 -5.61 -11.71 1.10
CA MET A 96 -4.68 -11.94 2.21
C MET A 96 -3.43 -12.70 1.74
N MET A 97 -3.59 -13.74 0.93
CA MET A 97 -2.48 -14.55 0.43
C MET A 97 -1.59 -13.80 -0.57
N SER A 98 -2.18 -12.92 -1.38
CA SER A 98 -1.45 -12.07 -2.33
C SER A 98 -0.87 -10.80 -1.67
N GLY A 99 -1.26 -10.47 -0.44
CA GLY A 99 -0.86 -9.23 0.25
C GLY A 99 -1.56 -7.98 -0.29
N LEU A 100 -2.58 -8.13 -1.15
CA LEU A 100 -3.34 -7.01 -1.70
C LEU A 100 -4.35 -6.41 -0.70
N ASP A 101 -4.56 -7.07 0.42
CA ASP A 101 -5.38 -6.59 1.53
C ASP A 101 -4.59 -5.79 2.58
N VAL A 102 -3.27 -5.65 2.43
CA VAL A 102 -2.45 -4.87 3.37
C VAL A 102 -2.96 -3.45 3.44
N HIS A 103 -3.23 -3.01 4.66
CA HIS A 103 -3.71 -1.68 4.99
C HIS A 103 -2.90 -1.12 6.16
N TYR A 104 -2.33 0.05 5.99
CA TYR A 104 -1.66 0.80 7.03
C TYR A 104 -2.64 1.78 7.67
N GLU A 105 -2.69 1.82 8.99
CA GLU A 105 -3.58 2.70 9.74
C GLU A 105 -3.03 4.13 9.70
N LEU A 106 -3.40 4.88 8.67
CA LEU A 106 -2.96 6.27 8.45
C LEU A 106 -4.02 7.31 8.85
N GLY A 107 -5.05 6.89 9.57
CA GLY A 107 -6.18 7.72 10.00
C GLY A 107 -7.48 7.39 9.28
N ASP A 108 -8.52 8.16 9.61
CA ASP A 108 -9.84 8.02 8.99
C ASP A 108 -9.90 8.76 7.65
N GLY A 109 -10.73 8.26 6.73
CA GLY A 109 -10.94 8.90 5.44
C GLY A 109 -11.34 7.95 4.32
N HIS A 110 -10.86 8.25 3.12
CA HIS A 110 -11.18 7.48 1.93
C HIS A 110 -10.66 6.03 2.03
N PRO A 111 -11.42 5.00 1.58
CA PRO A 111 -11.01 3.59 1.70
C PRO A 111 -9.66 3.24 1.03
N LEU A 112 -9.17 4.07 0.11
CA LEU A 112 -7.87 3.90 -0.53
C LEU A 112 -6.69 4.30 0.37
N LEU A 113 -6.92 5.17 1.38
CA LEU A 113 -5.87 5.63 2.30
C LEU A 113 -5.19 4.44 2.99
N GLY A 114 -3.87 4.45 3.07
CA GLY A 114 -3.07 3.37 3.68
C GLY A 114 -3.03 2.07 2.88
N ARG A 115 -3.63 2.00 1.69
CA ARG A 115 -3.63 0.83 0.82
C ARG A 115 -2.72 1.01 -0.38
N ARG A 116 -2.42 -0.11 -1.01
CA ARG A 116 -1.66 -0.10 -2.26
C ARG A 116 -2.48 0.55 -3.37
N MET A 117 -1.87 1.51 -4.06
CA MET A 117 -2.44 2.13 -5.25
C MET A 117 -2.67 1.04 -6.31
N PRO A 118 -3.87 0.94 -6.92
CA PRO A 118 -4.07 0.07 -8.08
C PRO A 118 -3.28 0.57 -9.30
N ASP A 119 -2.85 -0.36 -10.16
CA ASP A 119 -2.18 -0.01 -11.41
C ASP A 119 -3.23 0.35 -12.47
N LEU A 120 -3.53 1.64 -12.55
CA LEU A 120 -4.53 2.19 -13.46
C LEU A 120 -3.86 2.73 -14.71
N GLU A 121 -4.51 2.57 -15.87
CA GLU A 121 -4.14 3.26 -17.08
C GLU A 121 -4.77 4.65 -17.09
N LEU A 122 -3.95 5.66 -16.87
CA LEU A 122 -4.34 7.06 -16.81
C LEU A 122 -4.26 7.70 -18.20
N ALA A 123 -5.17 8.62 -18.51
CA ALA A 123 -5.09 9.48 -19.67
C ALA A 123 -4.38 10.80 -19.30
N THR A 124 -3.24 11.08 -19.92
CA THR A 124 -2.50 12.35 -19.78
C THR A 124 -2.41 13.09 -21.11
N ASP A 125 -2.00 14.35 -21.09
CA ASP A 125 -1.79 15.12 -22.32
C ASP A 125 -0.66 14.52 -23.22
N ALA A 126 0.25 13.75 -22.62
CA ALA A 126 1.30 13.02 -23.33
C ALA A 126 0.87 11.62 -23.83
N GLY A 127 -0.34 11.18 -23.52
CA GLY A 127 -0.89 9.87 -23.87
C GLY A 127 -1.18 8.97 -22.65
N PRO A 128 -1.51 7.71 -22.87
CA PRO A 128 -1.82 6.76 -21.80
C PRO A 128 -0.58 6.47 -20.94
N LEU A 129 -0.79 6.34 -19.62
CA LEU A 129 0.28 6.16 -18.64
C LEU A 129 -0.18 5.19 -17.55
N GLN A 130 0.58 4.13 -17.29
CA GLN A 130 0.34 3.21 -16.18
C GLN A 130 0.89 3.81 -14.88
N VAL A 131 0.09 3.78 -13.80
CA VAL A 131 0.49 4.34 -12.49
C VAL A 131 1.79 3.74 -11.99
N PHE A 132 2.00 2.43 -12.12
CA PHE A 132 3.20 1.80 -11.60
C PHE A 132 4.48 2.22 -12.32
N THR A 133 4.40 2.69 -13.57
CA THR A 133 5.58 3.22 -14.28
C THR A 133 6.12 4.49 -13.63
N LEU A 134 5.26 5.28 -12.98
CA LEU A 134 5.65 6.48 -12.25
C LEU A 134 6.51 6.16 -11.01
N LEU A 135 6.40 4.95 -10.47
CA LEU A 135 7.13 4.52 -9.27
C LEU A 135 8.52 3.93 -9.57
N HIS A 136 8.90 3.77 -10.85
CA HIS A 136 10.18 3.15 -11.23
C HIS A 136 11.40 3.91 -10.71
N HIS A 137 11.27 5.22 -10.50
CA HIS A 137 12.35 6.06 -9.97
C HIS A 137 12.31 6.21 -8.44
N ALA A 138 11.46 5.42 -7.76
CA ALA A 138 11.26 5.50 -6.31
C ALA A 138 10.93 6.91 -5.80
N ARG A 139 10.29 7.74 -6.62
CA ARG A 139 9.81 9.07 -6.25
C ARG A 139 8.34 8.99 -5.82
N PRO A 140 7.93 9.75 -4.81
CA PRO A 140 6.49 9.90 -4.50
C PRO A 140 5.79 10.65 -5.63
N VAL A 141 4.51 10.33 -5.83
CA VAL A 141 3.69 10.89 -6.90
C VAL A 141 2.42 11.48 -6.33
N LEU A 142 2.12 12.74 -6.65
CA LEU A 142 0.81 13.33 -6.46
C LEU A 142 0.05 13.26 -7.79
N LEU A 143 -0.99 12.45 -7.82
CA LEU A 143 -1.92 12.38 -8.95
C LEU A 143 -3.01 13.43 -8.76
N ASP A 144 -3.14 14.37 -9.69
CA ASP A 144 -4.27 15.28 -9.82
C ASP A 144 -5.24 14.71 -10.85
N LEU A 145 -6.40 14.24 -10.38
CA LEU A 145 -7.42 13.55 -11.17
C LEU A 145 -8.71 14.37 -11.31
N GLY A 146 -8.79 15.51 -10.65
CA GLY A 146 -10.02 16.28 -10.51
C GLY A 146 -10.08 17.57 -11.31
N ALA A 147 -9.08 17.90 -12.10
CA ALA A 147 -8.99 19.15 -12.86
C ALA A 147 -9.27 20.42 -12.00
N ARG A 148 -9.07 20.35 -10.67
CA ARG A 148 -9.16 21.52 -9.80
C ARG A 148 -7.85 22.32 -9.89
N GLU A 149 -7.97 23.59 -10.18
CA GLU A 149 -6.90 24.55 -9.95
C GLU A 149 -6.61 24.57 -8.44
N GLY A 150 -5.38 24.30 -8.01
CA GLY A 150 -5.01 24.56 -6.64
C GLY A 150 -4.20 23.51 -5.87
N LEU A 151 -3.76 22.39 -6.45
CA LEU A 151 -2.78 21.53 -5.78
C LEU A 151 -1.40 22.17 -5.88
N ASP A 152 -1.02 22.93 -4.86
CA ASP A 152 0.29 23.56 -4.78
C ASP A 152 1.26 22.67 -4.02
N ILE A 153 2.31 22.21 -4.70
CA ILE A 153 3.42 21.46 -4.13
C ILE A 153 4.78 22.11 -4.39
N THR A 154 4.79 23.40 -4.70
CA THR A 154 6.02 24.14 -5.08
C THR A 154 7.13 23.90 -4.08
N ALA A 155 6.83 23.91 -2.78
CA ALA A 155 7.81 23.66 -1.72
C ALA A 155 8.30 22.19 -1.61
N TRP A 156 7.80 21.29 -2.44
CA TRP A 156 8.19 19.85 -2.50
C TRP A 156 8.43 19.37 -3.93
N GLU A 157 8.49 20.26 -4.94
CA GLU A 157 8.58 19.88 -6.36
C GLU A 157 9.83 19.06 -6.70
N ASP A 158 10.93 19.29 -5.99
CA ASP A 158 12.16 18.52 -6.13
C ASP A 158 12.03 17.10 -5.59
N ARG A 159 11.11 16.87 -4.66
CA ARG A 159 10.90 15.58 -3.95
C ARG A 159 9.68 14.80 -4.43
N VAL A 160 8.61 15.48 -4.81
CA VAL A 160 7.32 14.88 -5.20
C VAL A 160 7.02 15.22 -6.65
N GLN A 161 6.64 14.21 -7.43
CA GLN A 161 6.24 14.37 -8.82
C GLN A 161 4.74 14.67 -8.90
N LEU A 162 4.34 15.83 -9.43
CA LEU A 162 2.94 16.12 -9.75
C LEU A 162 2.61 15.61 -11.15
N VAL A 163 1.56 14.78 -11.24
CA VAL A 163 1.05 14.24 -12.50
C VAL A 163 -0.43 14.58 -12.63
N ARG A 164 -0.78 15.35 -13.67
CA ARG A 164 -2.16 15.64 -14.03
C ARG A 164 -2.66 14.60 -15.01
N ALA A 165 -3.76 13.95 -14.68
CA ALA A 165 -4.31 12.87 -15.49
C ALA A 165 -5.82 12.75 -15.31
N ARG A 166 -6.47 11.92 -16.13
CA ARG A 166 -7.87 11.52 -15.99
C ARG A 166 -7.99 10.02 -15.91
N TYR A 167 -8.97 9.58 -15.15
CA TYR A 167 -9.33 8.18 -15.08
C TYR A 167 -10.84 8.05 -14.89
N ASP A 168 -11.50 7.50 -15.90
CA ASP A 168 -12.97 7.35 -15.93
C ASP A 168 -13.41 5.90 -15.61
N GLY A 169 -12.47 5.02 -15.31
CA GLY A 169 -12.74 3.63 -14.99
C GLY A 169 -13.15 3.42 -13.52
N PRO A 170 -13.55 2.18 -13.17
CA PRO A 170 -13.92 1.84 -11.80
C PRO A 170 -12.69 1.78 -10.87
N TRP A 171 -12.79 2.38 -9.71
CA TRP A 171 -11.79 2.30 -8.65
C TRP A 171 -11.95 0.99 -7.87
N GLY A 172 -11.47 -0.11 -8.45
CA GLY A 172 -11.58 -1.44 -7.86
C GLY A 172 -10.42 -1.75 -6.92
N LEU A 173 -10.73 -2.01 -5.65
CA LEU A 173 -9.75 -2.49 -4.67
C LEU A 173 -9.95 -3.98 -4.43
N PRO A 174 -8.89 -4.83 -4.52
CA PRO A 174 -9.03 -6.29 -4.45
C PRO A 174 -9.79 -6.82 -3.23
N ALA A 175 -9.60 -6.16 -2.07
CA ALA A 175 -10.22 -6.59 -0.82
C ALA A 175 -11.59 -5.94 -0.54
N LEU A 176 -11.90 -4.78 -1.14
CA LEU A 176 -13.06 -3.96 -0.80
C LEU A 176 -14.10 -3.86 -1.94
N GLY A 177 -13.70 -4.20 -3.16
CA GLY A 177 -14.52 -3.93 -4.35
C GLY A 177 -14.36 -2.48 -4.84
N THR A 178 -15.40 -1.93 -5.47
CA THR A 178 -15.38 -0.58 -6.04
C THR A 178 -15.57 0.46 -4.94
N VAL A 179 -14.73 1.49 -4.96
CA VAL A 179 -14.80 2.66 -4.08
C VAL A 179 -15.11 3.94 -4.87
N ALA A 180 -15.45 5.01 -4.18
CA ALA A 180 -15.67 6.30 -4.82
C ALA A 180 -14.39 6.81 -5.51
N PRO A 181 -14.47 7.48 -6.67
CA PRO A 181 -13.30 8.04 -7.32
C PRO A 181 -12.74 9.21 -6.50
N PRO A 182 -11.43 9.22 -6.19
CA PRO A 182 -10.78 10.37 -5.57
C PRO A 182 -10.53 11.48 -6.60
N THR A 183 -10.42 12.72 -6.16
CA THR A 183 -10.02 13.86 -7.02
C THR A 183 -8.49 14.06 -7.06
N ALA A 184 -7.78 13.56 -6.04
CA ALA A 184 -6.33 13.55 -6.01
C ALA A 184 -5.82 12.42 -5.09
N VAL A 185 -4.60 11.92 -5.36
CA VAL A 185 -3.99 10.83 -4.58
C VAL A 185 -2.50 11.09 -4.43
N LEU A 186 -2.01 11.09 -3.18
CA LEU A 186 -0.58 11.10 -2.90
C LEU A 186 -0.09 9.67 -2.69
N VAL A 187 0.79 9.21 -3.57
CA VAL A 187 1.35 7.85 -3.57
C VAL A 187 2.80 7.90 -3.13
N ARG A 188 3.15 7.10 -2.14
CA ARG A 188 4.52 6.95 -1.63
C ARG A 188 5.38 6.13 -2.60
N PRO A 189 6.72 6.19 -2.48
CA PRO A 189 7.64 5.40 -3.31
C PRO A 189 7.41 3.89 -3.25
N ASP A 190 6.86 3.38 -2.14
CA ASP A 190 6.50 1.96 -1.96
C ASP A 190 5.12 1.58 -2.54
N GLY A 191 4.46 2.53 -3.23
CA GLY A 191 3.18 2.32 -3.89
C GLY A 191 1.97 2.38 -2.96
N TYR A 192 2.13 2.77 -1.69
CA TYR A 192 1.01 2.96 -0.77
C TYR A 192 0.51 4.40 -0.78
N VAL A 193 -0.80 4.54 -0.63
CA VAL A 193 -1.47 5.84 -0.64
C VAL A 193 -1.32 6.50 0.72
N ALA A 194 -0.73 7.69 0.75
CA ALA A 194 -0.47 8.48 1.95
C ALA A 194 -1.52 9.54 2.23
N TRP A 195 -2.24 9.99 1.18
CA TRP A 195 -3.32 10.97 1.30
C TRP A 195 -4.26 10.86 0.09
N VAL A 196 -5.53 11.20 0.31
CA VAL A 196 -6.57 11.20 -0.72
C VAL A 196 -7.37 12.49 -0.62
N GLY A 197 -7.42 13.24 -1.73
CA GLY A 197 -8.28 14.39 -1.90
C GLY A 197 -9.69 13.98 -2.31
N ALA A 198 -10.69 14.54 -1.64
CA ALA A 198 -12.10 14.37 -2.03
C ALA A 198 -12.66 15.66 -2.63
N ASP A 199 -12.75 16.74 -1.86
CA ASP A 199 -13.35 18.01 -2.30
C ASP A 199 -12.46 19.22 -2.13
N ALA A 200 -11.35 19.10 -1.40
CA ALA A 200 -10.35 20.13 -1.17
C ALA A 200 -8.98 19.50 -0.96
N ASP A 201 -7.94 20.31 -1.06
CA ASP A 201 -6.55 19.98 -0.71
C ASP A 201 -6.30 19.90 0.80
N ALA A 202 -7.38 19.87 1.60
CA ALA A 202 -7.31 19.81 3.05
C ALA A 202 -6.40 18.65 3.51
N GLY A 203 -5.37 19.01 4.27
CA GLY A 203 -4.40 18.05 4.80
C GLY A 203 -3.27 17.64 3.86
N LEU A 204 -3.24 18.07 2.60
CA LEU A 204 -2.17 17.73 1.66
C LEU A 204 -0.80 18.19 2.18
N ALA A 205 -0.67 19.47 2.57
CA ALA A 205 0.60 20.00 3.11
C ALA A 205 1.05 19.25 4.37
N GLY A 206 0.10 18.85 5.24
CA GLY A 206 0.39 18.00 6.39
C GLY A 206 0.91 16.62 6.00
N ALA A 207 0.29 15.98 5.02
CA ALA A 207 0.73 14.68 4.51
C ALA A 207 2.10 14.78 3.81
N LEU A 208 2.33 15.81 3.01
CA LEU A 208 3.63 16.07 2.37
C LEU A 208 4.73 16.24 3.42
N THR A 209 4.48 17.06 4.44
CA THR A 209 5.42 17.25 5.55
C THR A 209 5.69 15.97 6.32
N ALA A 210 4.65 15.23 6.66
CA ALA A 210 4.78 14.00 7.45
C ALA A 210 5.57 12.91 6.73
N TRP A 211 5.42 12.79 5.41
CA TRP A 211 6.03 11.71 4.63
C TRP A 211 7.30 12.12 3.90
N PHE A 212 7.46 13.39 3.55
CA PHE A 212 8.56 13.85 2.69
C PHE A 212 9.34 15.02 3.28
N GLY A 213 9.14 15.28 4.56
CA GLY A 213 9.85 16.32 5.31
C GLY A 213 9.22 17.71 5.17
N PRO A 214 9.74 18.69 5.91
CA PRO A 214 9.24 20.07 5.87
C PRO A 214 9.38 20.67 4.48
N PRO A 215 8.59 21.72 4.15
CA PRO A 215 8.76 22.47 2.91
C PRO A 215 10.18 23.04 2.80
N ASP A 216 10.69 23.16 1.58
CA ASP A 216 11.95 23.85 1.34
C ASP A 216 11.81 25.31 1.77
N ALA A 217 12.82 25.85 2.45
CA ALA A 217 12.85 27.27 2.80
C ALA A 217 12.97 28.10 1.51
N GLU A 218 12.12 29.11 1.36
CA GLU A 218 12.21 30.12 0.28
C GLU A 218 13.54 30.88 0.31
#